data_175b83a5cc0f4573b7ac3474dc301873
#
_entry.id   175b83a5cc0f4573b7ac3474dc301873
#
_cell.length_a   1.000
_cell.length_b   1.000
_cell.length_c   1.000
_cell.angle_alpha   90.00
_cell.angle_beta   90.00
_cell.angle_gamma   90.00
#
_symmetry.space_group_name_H-M   'P 1'
#
loop_
_entity.id
_entity.type
_entity.pdbx_description
1 polymer ?
#
loop_
_entity_poly.entity_id
_entity_poly.type
_entity_poly.pdbx_seq_one_letter_code
_entity_poly.pdbx_strand_id
1 'polypeptide(L)'
;MTDFSRTFSGTPSAVLPTANRFFRPPLPSAHVARPRLCRRLRDGLDGRLLLIAAPAGFGKSSLAIEFCESLDPRWQSLWLGLSSRESDPGRFLERLLDGLRQYHPTLGEEALGLLKMRQRHQPFAFETWLDDLLDELCPCLDPQRPLLLVLDDYHLAQGAVLDRCLQFLLNHLPEGLVLLVTSRQRPDWHLARLRLSRQLLELSEQDLRLTAEESGALMAAS
;
A
#
# COMPACT_ATOMS: atom_id res chain seq x y z
N MET A 1 56.72 -14.29 12.54
CA MET A 1 55.91 -14.50 11.31
C MET A 1 54.51 -14.85 11.78
N THR A 2 53.68 -13.85 11.84
CA THR A 2 52.36 -13.90 12.46
C THR A 2 51.31 -13.81 11.33
N ASP A 3 50.57 -14.90 11.22
CA ASP A 3 49.49 -15.08 10.25
C ASP A 3 48.22 -14.40 10.78
N PHE A 4 47.69 -13.42 10.06
CA PHE A 4 46.43 -12.72 10.38
C PHE A 4 45.42 -12.99 9.28
N SER A 5 44.81 -14.17 9.29
CA SER A 5 43.64 -14.46 8.49
C SER A 5 42.39 -14.11 9.30
N ARG A 6 41.86 -12.87 9.16
CA ARG A 6 40.50 -12.50 9.61
C ARG A 6 39.49 -12.84 8.53
N THR A 7 38.84 -13.96 8.71
CA THR A 7 37.58 -14.29 7.98
C THR A 7 36.48 -13.35 8.38
N PHE A 8 36.04 -12.51 7.43
CA PHE A 8 34.78 -11.77 7.53
C PHE A 8 33.63 -12.73 7.25
N SER A 9 32.95 -13.20 8.30
CA SER A 9 31.67 -13.86 8.19
C SER A 9 30.58 -12.80 8.06
N GLY A 10 30.26 -12.41 6.82
CA GLY A 10 29.08 -11.67 6.50
C GLY A 10 27.87 -12.57 6.71
N THR A 11 27.04 -12.24 7.68
CA THR A 11 25.72 -12.87 7.90
C THR A 11 24.87 -12.64 6.64
N PRO A 12 24.33 -13.68 5.98
CA PRO A 12 23.44 -13.47 4.85
C PRO A 12 22.16 -12.77 5.36
N SER A 13 21.85 -11.63 4.77
CA SER A 13 20.59 -10.94 4.96
C SER A 13 19.45 -11.94 4.70
N ALA A 14 18.70 -12.26 5.73
CA ALA A 14 17.59 -13.20 5.64
C ALA A 14 16.58 -12.68 4.62
N VAL A 15 16.53 -13.33 3.46
CA VAL A 15 15.44 -13.12 2.48
C VAL A 15 14.19 -13.68 3.14
N LEU A 16 13.32 -12.81 3.62
CA LEU A 16 12.02 -13.19 4.18
C LEU A 16 11.25 -14.03 3.14
N PRO A 17 10.61 -15.13 3.56
CA PRO A 17 9.83 -15.98 2.66
C PRO A 17 8.72 -15.16 1.95
N THR A 18 8.42 -15.51 0.72
CA THR A 18 7.45 -14.82 -0.15
C THR A 18 6.06 -14.68 0.50
N ALA A 19 5.68 -15.63 1.36
CA ALA A 19 4.42 -15.62 2.11
C ALA A 19 4.25 -14.44 3.09
N ASN A 20 5.35 -13.81 3.55
CA ASN A 20 5.30 -12.70 4.50
C ASN A 20 5.08 -11.32 3.85
N ARG A 21 5.02 -11.24 2.52
CA ARG A 21 4.98 -9.95 1.79
C ARG A 21 3.59 -9.29 1.75
N PHE A 22 2.54 -10.05 2.06
CA PHE A 22 1.15 -9.58 2.11
C PHE A 22 0.64 -9.48 3.55
N PHE A 23 1.53 -9.75 4.50
CA PHE A 23 1.15 -9.75 5.90
C PHE A 23 1.24 -8.33 6.46
N ARG A 24 0.13 -7.84 6.99
CA ARG A 24 0.12 -6.58 7.74
C ARG A 24 1.03 -6.75 8.97
N PRO A 25 2.04 -5.86 9.16
CA PRO A 25 2.88 -5.92 10.35
C PRO A 25 2.04 -5.80 11.63
N PRO A 26 2.48 -6.38 12.75
CA PRO A 26 1.84 -6.12 14.05
C PRO A 26 2.10 -4.67 14.48
N LEU A 27 1.20 -4.13 15.29
CA LEU A 27 1.43 -2.85 15.94
C LEU A 27 2.67 -2.91 16.85
N PRO A 28 3.51 -1.87 16.87
CA PRO A 28 4.62 -1.78 17.82
C PRO A 28 4.11 -1.85 19.27
N SER A 29 4.91 -2.41 20.17
CA SER A 29 4.55 -2.52 21.60
C SER A 29 4.31 -1.16 22.28
N ALA A 30 5.03 -0.11 21.85
CA ALA A 30 4.86 1.25 22.32
C ALA A 30 3.91 2.08 21.44
N HIS A 31 2.93 1.42 20.78
CA HIS A 31 1.95 2.13 19.96
C HIS A 31 1.01 2.97 20.83
N VAL A 32 0.81 4.22 20.42
CA VAL A 32 -0.21 5.11 20.98
C VAL A 32 -1.40 5.14 20.02
N ALA A 33 -2.55 4.70 20.50
CA ALA A 33 -3.78 4.69 19.72
C ALA A 33 -4.20 6.10 19.30
N ARG A 34 -4.68 6.23 18.06
CA ARG A 34 -5.05 7.51 17.44
C ARG A 34 -6.48 7.50 16.91
N PRO A 35 -7.47 7.28 17.76
CA PRO A 35 -8.88 7.07 17.34
C PRO A 35 -9.45 8.27 16.57
N ARG A 36 -8.97 9.48 16.82
CA ARG A 36 -9.38 10.69 16.06
C ARG A 36 -8.99 10.58 14.57
N LEU A 37 -7.79 10.04 14.28
CA LEU A 37 -7.32 9.86 12.91
C LEU A 37 -7.99 8.67 12.23
N CYS A 38 -8.20 7.57 12.95
CA CYS A 38 -8.96 6.43 12.45
C CYS A 38 -10.41 6.82 12.10
N ARG A 39 -11.05 7.69 12.89
CA ARG A 39 -12.37 8.24 12.53
C ARG A 39 -12.31 9.04 11.23
N ARG A 40 -11.35 9.96 11.10
CA ARG A 40 -11.18 10.73 9.85
C ARG A 40 -10.93 9.83 8.63
N LEU A 41 -10.08 8.79 8.76
CA LEU A 41 -9.85 7.84 7.66
C LEU A 41 -11.14 7.09 7.32
N ARG A 42 -11.97 6.75 8.31
CA ARG A 42 -13.26 6.09 8.09
C ARG A 42 -14.23 6.97 7.31
N ASP A 43 -14.25 8.29 7.60
CA ASP A 43 -15.07 9.26 6.85
C ASP A 43 -14.65 9.39 5.38
N GLY A 44 -13.45 8.92 5.02
CA GLY A 44 -12.95 8.91 3.64
C GLY A 44 -13.17 7.60 2.88
N LEU A 45 -13.77 6.56 3.51
CA LEU A 45 -13.97 5.25 2.87
C LEU A 45 -14.99 5.24 1.73
N ASP A 46 -15.86 6.25 1.66
CA ASP A 46 -16.76 6.45 0.51
C ASP A 46 -16.02 7.04 -0.71
N GLY A 47 -14.76 7.42 -0.54
CA GLY A 47 -13.88 7.91 -1.60
C GLY A 47 -13.10 6.80 -2.28
N ARG A 48 -12.07 7.21 -3.05
CA ARG A 48 -11.17 6.30 -3.77
C ARG A 48 -9.78 6.20 -3.14
N LEU A 49 -9.31 7.28 -2.50
CA LEU A 49 -7.95 7.38 -1.99
C LEU A 49 -7.92 7.96 -0.58
N LEU A 50 -7.29 7.21 0.32
CA LEU A 50 -6.82 7.68 1.62
C LEU A 50 -5.30 7.86 1.52
N LEU A 51 -4.80 9.08 1.67
CA LEU A 51 -3.37 9.38 1.59
C LEU A 51 -2.84 9.86 2.94
N ILE A 52 -1.83 9.18 3.46
CA ILE A 52 -1.12 9.57 4.68
C ILE A 52 0.30 9.99 4.30
N ALA A 53 0.57 11.30 4.25
CA ALA A 53 1.85 11.84 3.82
C ALA A 53 2.50 12.67 4.93
N ALA A 54 3.64 12.17 5.47
CA ALA A 54 4.41 12.85 6.51
C ALA A 54 5.84 12.29 6.59
N PRO A 55 6.82 13.02 7.12
CA PRO A 55 8.20 12.56 7.29
C PRO A 55 8.32 11.22 8.04
N ALA A 56 9.53 10.67 8.10
CA ALA A 56 9.82 9.47 8.90
C ALA A 56 9.51 9.74 10.40
N GLY A 57 9.09 8.71 11.12
CA GLY A 57 8.83 8.80 12.58
C GLY A 57 7.43 9.31 12.97
N PHE A 58 6.59 9.76 12.02
CA PHE A 58 5.24 10.25 12.32
C PHE A 58 4.17 9.15 12.53
N GLY A 59 4.57 7.88 12.55
CA GLY A 59 3.66 6.76 12.82
C GLY A 59 2.65 6.44 11.71
N LYS A 60 2.98 6.74 10.44
CA LYS A 60 2.09 6.49 9.28
C LYS A 60 1.66 5.04 9.15
N SER A 61 2.63 4.13 9.13
CA SER A 61 2.36 2.68 9.01
C SER A 61 1.61 2.17 10.25
N SER A 62 1.97 2.63 11.46
CA SER A 62 1.25 2.27 12.69
C SER A 62 -0.20 2.75 12.66
N LEU A 63 -0.46 3.96 12.15
CA LEU A 63 -1.82 4.47 11.96
C LEU A 63 -2.59 3.65 10.92
N ALA A 64 -1.96 3.28 9.80
CA ALA A 64 -2.59 2.45 8.79
C ALA A 64 -2.94 1.05 9.32
N ILE A 65 -2.06 0.46 10.16
CA ILE A 65 -2.31 -0.82 10.84
C ILE A 65 -3.49 -0.69 11.81
N GLU A 66 -3.46 0.30 12.72
CA GLU A 66 -4.54 0.59 13.67
C GLU A 66 -5.88 0.80 12.95
N PHE A 67 -5.84 1.55 11.85
CA PHE A 67 -7.03 1.78 11.03
C PHE A 67 -7.59 0.48 10.47
N CYS A 68 -6.75 -0.37 9.85
CA CYS A 68 -7.18 -1.68 9.35
C CYS A 68 -7.78 -2.57 10.45
N GLU A 69 -7.23 -2.53 11.68
CA GLU A 69 -7.76 -3.28 12.82
C GLU A 69 -9.09 -2.73 13.34
N SER A 70 -9.33 -1.44 13.14
CA SER A 70 -10.55 -0.74 13.56
C SER A 70 -11.68 -0.78 12.53
N LEU A 71 -11.46 -1.38 11.35
CA LEU A 71 -12.48 -1.49 10.30
C LEU A 71 -13.61 -2.42 10.73
N ASP A 72 -14.80 -2.16 10.19
CA ASP A 72 -15.93 -3.07 10.27
C ASP A 72 -15.53 -4.44 9.67
N PRO A 73 -15.92 -5.59 10.27
CA PRO A 73 -15.57 -6.94 9.80
C PRO A 73 -15.96 -7.26 8.36
N ARG A 74 -16.88 -6.49 7.76
CA ARG A 74 -17.20 -6.62 6.34
C ARG A 74 -16.05 -6.20 5.41
N TRP A 75 -15.16 -5.30 5.85
CA TRP A 75 -14.02 -4.86 5.08
C TRP A 75 -12.93 -5.94 5.00
N GLN A 76 -12.49 -6.20 3.80
CA GLN A 76 -11.26 -6.94 3.56
C GLN A 76 -10.09 -5.96 3.45
N SER A 77 -8.88 -6.37 3.83
CA SER A 77 -7.70 -5.52 3.68
C SER A 77 -6.54 -6.29 3.09
N LEU A 78 -6.02 -5.82 1.96
CA LEU A 78 -4.81 -6.32 1.32
C LEU A 78 -3.66 -5.37 1.62
N TRP A 79 -2.59 -5.85 2.26
CA TRP A 79 -1.42 -5.07 2.62
C TRP A 79 -0.24 -5.34 1.70
N LEU A 80 0.28 -4.30 1.05
CA LEU A 80 1.50 -4.33 0.24
C LEU A 80 2.51 -3.35 0.83
N GLY A 81 3.48 -3.83 1.63
CA GLY A 81 4.64 -3.02 2.02
C GLY A 81 5.57 -2.89 0.81
N LEU A 82 5.81 -1.69 0.32
CA LEU A 82 6.58 -1.44 -0.89
C LEU A 82 8.07 -1.24 -0.58
N SER A 83 8.91 -1.57 -1.55
CA SER A 83 10.36 -1.39 -1.52
C SER A 83 10.85 -0.88 -2.88
N SER A 84 12.14 -0.60 -3.01
CA SER A 84 12.73 -0.21 -4.29
C SER A 84 12.57 -1.26 -5.41
N ARG A 85 12.20 -2.49 -5.09
CA ARG A 85 11.94 -3.54 -6.09
C ARG A 85 10.65 -3.29 -6.87
N GLU A 86 9.66 -2.72 -6.23
CA GLU A 86 8.36 -2.39 -6.80
C GLU A 86 8.38 -1.07 -7.59
N SER A 87 9.54 -0.39 -7.71
CA SER A 87 9.72 0.69 -8.70
C SER A 87 9.66 0.17 -10.14
N ASP A 88 9.89 -1.14 -10.36
CA ASP A 88 9.57 -1.83 -11.60
C ASP A 88 8.07 -2.13 -11.66
N PRO A 89 7.32 -1.59 -12.63
CA PRO A 89 5.87 -1.74 -12.70
C PRO A 89 5.44 -3.18 -12.92
N GLY A 90 6.22 -3.99 -13.62
CA GLY A 90 5.91 -5.42 -13.81
C GLY A 90 5.92 -6.16 -12.47
N ARG A 91 6.92 -5.91 -11.63
CA ARG A 91 6.99 -6.49 -10.29
C ARG A 91 5.90 -5.99 -9.36
N PHE A 92 5.56 -4.72 -9.46
CA PHE A 92 4.43 -4.17 -8.71
C PHE A 92 3.12 -4.85 -9.09
N LEU A 93 2.86 -4.99 -10.39
CA LEU A 93 1.64 -5.61 -10.92
C LEU A 93 1.57 -7.11 -10.60
N GLU A 94 2.67 -7.86 -10.74
CA GLU A 94 2.75 -9.26 -10.31
C GLU A 94 2.38 -9.39 -8.82
N ARG A 95 2.94 -8.51 -7.99
CA ARG A 95 2.68 -8.54 -6.55
C ARG A 95 1.26 -8.14 -6.20
N LEU A 96 0.71 -7.13 -6.88
CA LEU A 96 -0.68 -6.73 -6.72
C LEU A 96 -1.62 -7.91 -7.05
N LEU A 97 -1.39 -8.57 -8.18
CA LEU A 97 -2.16 -9.73 -8.61
C LEU A 97 -2.06 -10.89 -7.63
N ASP A 98 -0.84 -11.23 -7.17
CA ASP A 98 -0.63 -12.29 -6.19
C ASP A 98 -1.38 -11.99 -4.87
N GLY A 99 -1.43 -10.71 -4.47
CA GLY A 99 -2.20 -10.29 -3.30
C GLY A 99 -3.71 -10.40 -3.51
N LEU A 100 -4.23 -9.95 -4.64
CA LEU A 100 -5.66 -10.02 -4.99
C LEU A 100 -6.15 -11.49 -5.09
N ARG A 101 -5.29 -12.39 -5.52
CA ARG A 101 -5.59 -13.84 -5.58
C ARG A 101 -5.83 -14.49 -4.23
N GLN A 102 -5.46 -13.87 -3.13
CA GLN A 102 -5.83 -14.36 -1.80
C GLN A 102 -7.35 -14.28 -1.57
N TYR A 103 -8.02 -13.36 -2.27
CA TYR A 103 -9.48 -13.18 -2.20
C TYR A 103 -10.19 -13.80 -3.41
N HIS A 104 -9.53 -13.79 -4.58
CA HIS A 104 -10.06 -14.27 -5.85
C HIS A 104 -9.02 -15.14 -6.56
N PRO A 105 -8.93 -16.44 -6.24
CA PRO A 105 -7.81 -17.30 -6.68
C PRO A 105 -7.63 -17.43 -8.19
N THR A 106 -8.68 -17.29 -8.98
CA THR A 106 -8.66 -17.39 -10.44
C THR A 106 -8.38 -16.07 -11.15
N LEU A 107 -8.28 -14.96 -10.41
CA LEU A 107 -8.09 -13.63 -10.97
C LEU A 107 -6.79 -13.57 -11.79
N GLY A 108 -6.87 -13.00 -12.98
CA GLY A 108 -5.72 -12.69 -13.82
C GLY A 108 -5.00 -13.90 -14.36
N GLU A 109 -5.64 -15.04 -14.56
CA GLU A 109 -4.99 -16.21 -15.20
C GLU A 109 -4.53 -15.88 -16.62
N GLU A 110 -5.35 -15.16 -17.39
CA GLU A 110 -5.03 -14.70 -18.74
C GLU A 110 -4.00 -13.55 -18.69
N ALA A 111 -4.17 -12.59 -17.78
CA ALA A 111 -3.28 -11.45 -17.63
C ALA A 111 -1.85 -11.86 -17.25
N LEU A 112 -1.64 -12.89 -16.40
CA LEU A 112 -0.30 -13.43 -16.11
C LEU A 112 0.35 -14.09 -17.31
N GLY A 113 -0.42 -14.79 -18.14
CA GLY A 113 0.07 -15.38 -19.38
C GLY A 113 0.63 -14.30 -20.29
N LEU A 114 -0.10 -13.22 -20.47
CA LEU A 114 0.29 -12.08 -21.29
C LEU A 114 1.50 -11.32 -20.69
N LEU A 115 1.56 -11.14 -19.39
CA LEU A 115 2.69 -10.51 -18.70
C LEU A 115 4.00 -11.29 -18.97
N LYS A 116 3.98 -12.61 -18.81
CA LYS A 116 5.14 -13.48 -19.03
C LYS A 116 5.57 -13.55 -20.49
N MET A 117 4.64 -13.47 -21.42
CA MET A 117 4.95 -13.49 -22.85
C MET A 117 5.49 -12.13 -23.35
N ARG A 118 4.96 -11.02 -22.86
CA ARG A 118 5.34 -9.67 -23.31
C ARG A 118 6.67 -9.18 -22.76
N GLN A 119 7.09 -9.59 -21.56
CA GLN A 119 8.41 -9.25 -21.01
C GLN A 119 9.59 -9.64 -21.92
N ARG A 120 9.37 -10.48 -22.92
CA ARG A 120 10.43 -10.97 -23.83
C ARG A 120 10.61 -10.15 -25.12
N HIS A 121 9.63 -9.37 -25.59
CA HIS A 121 9.69 -8.86 -26.97
C HIS A 121 9.10 -7.47 -27.28
N GLN A 122 8.48 -6.75 -26.32
CA GLN A 122 7.92 -5.40 -26.59
C GLN A 122 7.91 -4.52 -25.33
N PRO A 123 7.90 -3.17 -25.49
CA PRO A 123 7.64 -2.26 -24.36
C PRO A 123 6.33 -2.66 -23.68
N PHE A 124 6.38 -2.87 -22.37
CA PHE A 124 5.22 -3.31 -21.59
C PHE A 124 4.20 -2.18 -21.46
N ALA A 125 3.04 -2.33 -22.10
CA ALA A 125 1.91 -1.42 -21.94
C ALA A 125 1.14 -1.79 -20.67
N PHE A 126 1.60 -1.28 -19.53
CA PHE A 126 1.02 -1.60 -18.23
C PHE A 126 -0.42 -1.09 -18.09
N GLU A 127 -0.80 -0.01 -18.79
CA GLU A 127 -2.16 0.50 -18.80
C GLU A 127 -3.15 -0.54 -19.34
N THR A 128 -2.83 -1.16 -20.48
CA THR A 128 -3.69 -2.19 -21.07
C THR A 128 -3.82 -3.40 -20.16
N TRP A 129 -2.69 -3.84 -19.58
CA TRP A 129 -2.71 -4.98 -18.65
C TRP A 129 -3.51 -4.68 -17.39
N LEU A 130 -3.39 -3.45 -16.86
CA LEU A 130 -4.11 -3.04 -15.68
C LEU A 130 -5.61 -2.87 -15.96
N ASP A 131 -5.96 -2.43 -17.15
CA ASP A 131 -7.36 -2.34 -17.63
C ASP A 131 -7.99 -3.73 -17.69
N ASP A 132 -7.32 -4.68 -18.35
CA ASP A 132 -7.76 -6.08 -18.42
C ASP A 132 -7.93 -6.68 -17.00
N LEU A 133 -6.98 -6.41 -16.09
CA LEU A 133 -7.07 -6.87 -14.69
C LEU A 133 -8.26 -6.25 -13.95
N LEU A 134 -8.52 -4.97 -14.17
CA LEU A 134 -9.64 -4.28 -13.52
C LEU A 134 -10.99 -4.79 -14.04
N ASP A 135 -11.07 -5.09 -15.33
CA ASP A 135 -12.25 -5.71 -15.93
C ASP A 135 -12.55 -7.10 -15.35
N GLU A 136 -11.50 -7.92 -15.10
CA GLU A 136 -11.64 -9.20 -14.42
C GLU A 136 -11.98 -9.04 -12.92
N LEU A 137 -11.43 -8.00 -12.26
CA LEU A 137 -11.63 -7.76 -10.83
C LEU A 137 -13.03 -7.21 -10.53
N CYS A 138 -13.55 -6.34 -11.39
CA CYS A 138 -14.81 -5.63 -11.17
C CYS A 138 -16.00 -6.55 -10.83
N PRO A 139 -16.26 -7.65 -11.56
CA PRO A 139 -17.34 -8.59 -11.21
C PRO A 139 -17.07 -9.42 -9.95
N CYS A 140 -15.81 -9.47 -9.48
CA CYS A 140 -15.43 -10.20 -8.28
C CYS A 140 -15.61 -9.39 -7.00
N LEU A 141 -15.67 -8.06 -7.11
CA LEU A 141 -15.84 -7.19 -5.95
C LEU A 141 -17.29 -7.18 -5.48
N ASP A 142 -17.48 -7.33 -4.17
CA ASP A 142 -18.78 -7.22 -3.52
C ASP A 142 -18.85 -5.89 -2.76
N PRO A 143 -19.73 -4.95 -3.15
CA PRO A 143 -19.90 -3.68 -2.44
C PRO A 143 -20.28 -3.84 -0.96
N GLN A 144 -20.84 -5.00 -0.58
CA GLN A 144 -21.15 -5.32 0.81
C GLN A 144 -19.92 -5.84 1.58
N ARG A 145 -18.86 -6.27 0.86
CA ARG A 145 -17.57 -6.72 1.40
C ARG A 145 -16.42 -6.00 0.71
N PRO A 146 -16.35 -4.65 0.86
CA PRO A 146 -15.37 -3.85 0.15
C PRO A 146 -13.93 -4.19 0.54
N LEU A 147 -12.99 -3.93 -0.38
CA LEU A 147 -11.56 -4.19 -0.22
C LEU A 147 -10.79 -2.88 -0.02
N LEU A 148 -10.02 -2.80 1.06
CA LEU A 148 -9.02 -1.76 1.27
C LEU A 148 -7.64 -2.27 0.81
N LEU A 149 -7.12 -1.71 -0.27
CA LEU A 149 -5.75 -1.97 -0.73
C LEU A 149 -4.80 -0.97 -0.07
N VAL A 150 -3.89 -1.47 0.76
CA VAL A 150 -2.90 -0.65 1.46
C VAL A 150 -1.55 -0.74 0.75
N LEU A 151 -1.03 0.39 0.30
CA LEU A 151 0.34 0.54 -0.24
C LEU A 151 1.17 1.27 0.81
N ASP A 152 1.91 0.51 1.62
CA ASP A 152 2.75 1.08 2.67
C ASP A 152 4.14 1.41 2.15
N ASP A 153 4.69 2.54 2.64
CA ASP A 153 6.01 3.06 2.26
C ASP A 153 6.18 3.33 0.75
N TYR A 154 5.14 3.87 0.10
CA TYR A 154 5.14 4.17 -1.34
C TYR A 154 6.38 4.94 -1.82
N HIS A 155 6.91 5.85 -1.01
CA HIS A 155 8.11 6.64 -1.33
C HIS A 155 9.34 5.78 -1.68
N LEU A 156 9.41 4.52 -1.25
CA LEU A 156 10.52 3.61 -1.58
C LEU A 156 10.43 3.05 -3.00
N ALA A 157 9.23 2.98 -3.56
CA ALA A 157 8.98 2.47 -4.90
C ALA A 157 8.66 3.61 -5.90
N GLN A 158 8.55 4.86 -5.44
CA GLN A 158 8.15 6.00 -6.24
C GLN A 158 9.03 6.16 -7.49
N GLY A 159 8.39 6.40 -8.64
CA GLY A 159 9.04 6.64 -9.91
C GLY A 159 8.03 6.92 -11.01
N ALA A 160 8.46 7.64 -12.06
CA ALA A 160 7.58 8.15 -13.11
C ALA A 160 6.68 7.08 -13.77
N VAL A 161 7.13 5.84 -13.85
CA VAL A 161 6.35 4.76 -14.46
C VAL A 161 5.33 4.20 -13.47
N LEU A 162 5.73 3.96 -12.22
CA LEU A 162 4.81 3.51 -11.18
C LEU A 162 3.77 4.59 -10.83
N ASP A 163 4.19 5.87 -10.83
CA ASP A 163 3.26 6.99 -10.63
C ASP A 163 2.15 7.00 -11.67
N ARG A 164 2.49 6.78 -12.97
CA ARG A 164 1.49 6.66 -14.04
C ARG A 164 0.59 5.43 -13.86
N CYS A 165 1.17 4.31 -13.46
CA CYS A 165 0.42 3.08 -13.18
C CYS A 165 -0.62 3.31 -12.08
N LEU A 166 -0.22 3.92 -10.96
CA LEU A 166 -1.13 4.21 -9.86
C LEU A 166 -2.13 5.31 -10.19
N GLN A 167 -1.74 6.30 -10.99
CA GLN A 167 -2.66 7.32 -11.50
C GLN A 167 -3.74 6.68 -12.38
N PHE A 168 -3.36 5.73 -13.26
CA PHE A 168 -4.31 4.97 -14.07
C PHE A 168 -5.25 4.17 -13.16
N LEU A 169 -4.72 3.40 -12.21
CA LEU A 169 -5.50 2.64 -11.25
C LEU A 169 -6.52 3.53 -10.51
N LEU A 170 -6.11 4.68 -9.98
CA LEU A 170 -6.98 5.62 -9.27
C LEU A 170 -8.11 6.17 -10.13
N ASN A 171 -7.85 6.39 -11.43
CA ASN A 171 -8.86 6.90 -12.35
C ASN A 171 -9.94 5.85 -12.69
N HIS A 172 -9.55 4.56 -12.68
CA HIS A 172 -10.39 3.43 -13.10
C HIS A 172 -10.76 2.50 -11.92
N LEU A 173 -10.54 2.94 -10.67
CA LEU A 173 -10.83 2.12 -9.49
C LEU A 173 -12.30 1.69 -9.48
N PRO A 174 -12.59 0.38 -9.44
CA PRO A 174 -13.95 -0.12 -9.38
C PRO A 174 -14.62 0.21 -8.04
N GLU A 175 -15.94 0.19 -8.02
CA GLU A 175 -16.72 0.30 -6.78
C GLU A 175 -16.38 -0.87 -5.84
N GLY A 176 -16.33 -0.60 -4.54
CA GLY A 176 -15.94 -1.61 -3.55
C GLY A 176 -14.43 -1.76 -3.35
N LEU A 177 -13.59 -0.99 -4.07
CA LEU A 177 -12.14 -0.93 -3.86
C LEU A 177 -11.71 0.47 -3.44
N VAL A 178 -11.01 0.57 -2.30
CA VAL A 178 -10.43 1.82 -1.80
C VAL A 178 -8.93 1.65 -1.63
N LEU A 179 -8.16 2.67 -2.03
CA LEU A 179 -6.72 2.68 -1.90
C LEU A 179 -6.30 3.49 -0.66
N LEU A 180 -5.46 2.91 0.22
CA LEU A 180 -4.77 3.62 1.28
C LEU A 180 -3.27 3.65 0.98
N VAL A 181 -2.68 4.83 0.93
CA VAL A 181 -1.26 5.00 0.62
C VAL A 181 -0.56 5.72 1.76
N THR A 182 0.56 5.15 2.24
CA THR A 182 1.46 5.87 3.13
C THR A 182 2.72 6.29 2.38
N SER A 183 3.19 7.50 2.61
CA SER A 183 4.41 8.03 1.98
C SER A 183 5.13 9.03 2.88
N ARG A 184 6.44 9.20 2.68
CA ARG A 184 7.20 10.29 3.35
C ARG A 184 6.91 11.65 2.76
N GLN A 185 6.62 11.68 1.48
CA GLN A 185 6.28 12.88 0.73
C GLN A 185 4.97 12.66 0.00
N ARG A 186 4.28 13.73 -0.29
CA ARG A 186 3.10 13.67 -1.13
C ARG A 186 3.49 13.25 -2.53
N PRO A 187 2.88 12.19 -3.11
CA PRO A 187 3.11 11.82 -4.49
C PRO A 187 2.72 12.95 -5.45
N ASP A 188 3.46 13.09 -6.55
CA ASP A 188 3.15 14.05 -7.61
C ASP A 188 2.07 13.49 -8.56
N TRP A 189 0.95 13.11 -7.98
CA TRP A 189 -0.21 12.62 -8.72
C TRP A 189 -1.19 13.75 -9.00
N HIS A 190 -1.92 13.69 -10.11
CA HIS A 190 -2.95 14.65 -10.48
C HIS A 190 -4.22 14.49 -9.62
N LEU A 191 -4.10 14.78 -8.32
CA LEU A 191 -5.16 14.53 -7.33
C LEU A 191 -6.26 15.61 -7.30
N ALA A 192 -6.15 16.66 -8.12
CA ALA A 192 -7.11 17.77 -8.12
C ALA A 192 -8.56 17.30 -8.38
N ARG A 193 -8.75 16.38 -9.33
CA ARG A 193 -10.07 15.81 -9.65
C ARG A 193 -10.65 15.05 -8.44
N LEU A 194 -9.87 14.16 -7.82
CA LEU A 194 -10.31 13.39 -6.66
C LEU A 194 -10.66 14.30 -5.47
N ARG A 195 -9.91 15.39 -5.30
CA ARG A 195 -10.18 16.38 -4.25
C ARG A 195 -11.48 17.14 -4.51
N LEU A 196 -11.71 17.59 -5.74
CA LEU A 196 -12.96 18.30 -6.12
C LEU A 196 -14.18 17.40 -5.99
N SER A 197 -14.08 16.11 -6.34
CA SER A 197 -15.15 15.14 -6.23
C SER A 197 -15.29 14.52 -4.83
N ARG A 198 -14.53 14.98 -3.83
CA ARG A 198 -14.48 14.44 -2.45
C ARG A 198 -14.13 12.94 -2.38
N GLN A 199 -13.36 12.46 -3.36
CA GLN A 199 -12.88 11.08 -3.43
C GLN A 199 -11.48 10.90 -2.86
N LEU A 200 -10.90 11.95 -2.29
CA LEU A 200 -9.59 11.97 -1.62
C LEU A 200 -9.76 12.44 -0.18
N LEU A 201 -9.27 11.63 0.76
CA LEU A 201 -8.95 12.09 2.10
C LEU A 201 -7.44 12.10 2.28
N GLU A 202 -6.90 13.21 2.73
CA GLU A 202 -5.47 13.42 2.94
C GLU A 202 -5.18 13.73 4.40
N LEU A 203 -4.24 12.99 4.99
CA LEU A 203 -3.65 13.29 6.30
C LEU A 203 -2.21 13.74 6.09
N SER A 204 -1.91 14.95 6.54
CA SER A 204 -0.59 15.58 6.45
C SER A 204 0.21 15.41 7.73
N GLU A 205 1.46 15.88 7.72
CA GLU A 205 2.30 15.99 8.92
C GLU A 205 1.58 16.72 10.06
N GLN A 206 0.87 17.81 9.77
CA GLN A 206 0.17 18.59 10.79
C GLN A 206 -0.93 17.79 11.48
N ASP A 207 -1.65 16.96 10.71
CA ASP A 207 -2.69 16.08 11.25
C ASP A 207 -2.10 14.98 12.15
N LEU A 208 -0.89 14.49 11.76
CA LEU A 208 -0.19 13.39 12.46
C LEU A 208 0.57 13.86 13.71
N ARG A 209 0.68 15.15 13.99
CA ARG A 209 1.27 15.62 15.25
C ARG A 209 0.47 15.07 16.42
N LEU A 210 1.20 14.60 17.44
CA LEU A 210 0.59 14.11 18.65
C LEU A 210 -0.13 15.24 19.38
N THR A 211 -1.32 14.97 19.90
CA THR A 211 -1.98 15.84 20.87
C THR A 211 -1.28 15.75 22.22
N ALA A 212 -1.61 16.64 23.14
CA ALA A 212 -1.07 16.59 24.50
C ALA A 212 -1.40 15.25 25.20
N GLU A 213 -2.60 14.73 24.98
CA GLU A 213 -3.05 13.43 25.52
C GLU A 213 -2.26 12.27 24.91
N GLU A 214 -2.12 12.24 23.55
CA GLU A 214 -1.35 11.23 22.84
C GLU A 214 0.14 11.27 23.25
N SER A 215 0.71 12.48 23.47
CA SER A 215 2.08 12.64 23.97
C SER A 215 2.25 12.11 25.40
N GLY A 216 1.30 12.38 26.28
CA GLY A 216 1.28 11.84 27.63
C GLY A 216 1.20 10.31 27.65
N ALA A 217 0.35 9.72 26.81
CA ALA A 217 0.24 8.27 26.66
C ALA A 217 1.55 7.63 26.15
N LEU A 218 2.25 8.28 25.21
CA LEU A 218 3.54 7.80 24.71
C LEU A 218 4.61 7.77 25.80
N MET A 219 4.69 8.84 26.62
CA MET A 219 5.63 8.91 27.74
C MET A 219 5.35 7.86 28.82
N ALA A 220 4.08 7.49 29.00
CA ALA A 220 3.70 6.47 29.99
C ALA A 220 3.96 5.04 29.50
N ALA A 221 4.06 4.83 28.19
CA ALA A 221 4.31 3.52 27.56
C ALA A 221 5.79 3.25 27.26
N SER A 222 6.67 4.24 27.47
CA SER A 222 8.13 4.15 27.28
C SER A 222 8.85 3.82 28.56
#